data_2f62a35477e8471f5fd7ccbeb0ad4421
#
_entry.id   2f62a35477e8471f5fd7ccbeb0ad4421
#
_cell.length_a   1.000
_cell.length_b   1.000
_cell.length_c   1.000
_cell.angle_alpha   90.00
_cell.angle_beta   90.00
_cell.angle_gamma   90.00
#
_symmetry.space_group_name_H-M   'P 1'
#
loop_
_entity.id
_entity.type
_entity.pdbx_description
1 polymer ?
#
loop_
_entity_poly.entity_id
_entity_poly.type
_entity_poly.pdbx_seq_one_letter_code
_entity_poly.pdbx_strand_id
1 'polypeptide(L)'
;MKHHTMLLDCTLRDGAYLLDKKFGDSNIRGIVSGLVKAGIDCIEIGFFQDEGAGDGKTVYLNSEDAKRFIPKEKNGCLFTVLADCSRYSVSNLDKCDGTSIDAVRECFFKGERSRAVENCKVIKDKGYKCFVQPVDILGYSDAELIDFLQEINNVEPYCLSIVDTFGSMYQDDLHRIFEIINHNLIPTCKVGF
;
A
#
# COMPACT_ATOMS: atom_id res chain seq x y z
N MET A 1 -22.43 8.32 13.00
CA MET A 1 -21.14 7.72 13.41
C MET A 1 -20.04 8.72 13.08
N LYS A 2 -19.11 9.02 13.98
CA LYS A 2 -17.95 9.84 13.63
C LYS A 2 -17.08 9.00 12.67
N HIS A 3 -16.89 9.43 11.43
CA HIS A 3 -15.93 8.80 10.53
C HIS A 3 -14.53 9.06 11.09
N HIS A 4 -13.84 8.02 11.51
CA HIS A 4 -12.44 8.10 11.91
C HIS A 4 -11.59 8.11 10.65
N THR A 5 -10.81 9.18 10.44
CA THR A 5 -9.80 9.24 9.38
C THR A 5 -8.60 8.43 9.84
N MET A 6 -8.21 7.42 9.08
CA MET A 6 -7.02 6.62 9.36
C MET A 6 -5.78 7.34 8.86
N LEU A 7 -4.75 7.38 9.70
CA LEU A 7 -3.43 7.89 9.34
C LEU A 7 -2.53 6.73 8.93
N LEU A 8 -1.91 6.86 7.75
CA LEU A 8 -0.90 5.94 7.25
C LEU A 8 0.45 6.65 7.24
N ASP A 9 1.45 6.10 7.94
CA ASP A 9 2.83 6.56 7.92
C ASP A 9 3.64 5.81 6.88
N CYS A 10 4.35 6.53 6.03
CA CYS A 10 5.21 6.00 4.96
C CYS A 10 6.70 6.29 5.18
N THR A 11 7.13 6.71 6.37
CA THR A 11 8.51 7.12 6.64
C THR A 11 9.52 6.06 6.20
N LEU A 12 9.29 4.79 6.54
CA LEU A 12 10.19 3.68 6.23
C LEU A 12 10.13 3.23 4.76
N ARG A 13 9.13 3.65 4.01
CA ARG A 13 9.01 3.36 2.58
C ARG A 13 9.43 4.57 1.75
N ASP A 14 8.79 5.72 1.94
CA ASP A 14 9.03 6.91 1.13
C ASP A 14 10.37 7.58 1.49
N GLY A 15 10.65 7.74 2.77
CA GLY A 15 11.93 8.24 3.25
C GLY A 15 13.13 7.36 2.88
N ALA A 16 12.91 6.10 2.53
CA ALA A 16 13.95 5.16 2.14
C ALA A 16 14.70 5.56 0.87
N TYR A 17 14.07 6.33 -0.02
CA TYR A 17 14.74 6.83 -1.23
C TYR A 17 15.92 7.75 -0.92
N LEU A 18 15.90 8.44 0.23
CA LEU A 18 17.00 9.32 0.67
C LEU A 18 18.21 8.56 1.22
N LEU A 19 18.02 7.29 1.61
CA LEU A 19 19.00 6.48 2.34
C LEU A 19 19.37 5.19 1.60
N ASP A 20 19.13 5.13 0.30
CA ASP A 20 19.27 3.89 -0.49
C ASP A 20 18.60 2.67 0.20
N LYS A 21 17.42 2.94 0.78
CA LYS A 21 16.59 1.98 1.54
C LYS A 21 17.28 1.39 2.79
N LYS A 22 18.38 1.99 3.26
CA LYS A 22 19.21 1.47 4.37
C LYS A 22 19.12 2.37 5.60
N PHE A 23 18.12 2.12 6.44
CA PHE A 23 17.95 2.81 7.74
C PHE A 23 18.83 2.23 8.86
N GLY A 24 19.15 0.95 8.78
CA GLY A 24 19.72 0.16 9.88
C GLY A 24 18.65 -0.42 10.81
N ASP A 25 18.82 -1.68 11.23
CA ASP A 25 17.81 -2.43 11.99
C ASP A 25 17.35 -1.72 13.27
N SER A 26 18.30 -1.10 14.01
CA SER A 26 17.98 -0.38 15.24
C SER A 26 17.05 0.82 14.98
N ASN A 27 17.32 1.58 13.91
CA ASN A 27 16.51 2.73 13.55
C ASN A 27 15.13 2.30 13.06
N ILE A 28 15.02 1.24 12.24
CA ILE A 28 13.74 0.69 11.80
C ILE A 28 12.88 0.31 13.01
N ARG A 29 13.44 -0.44 13.97
CA ARG A 29 12.73 -0.82 15.20
C ARG A 29 12.34 0.39 16.06
N GLY A 30 13.22 1.39 16.16
CA GLY A 30 12.95 2.62 16.88
C GLY A 30 11.78 3.41 16.28
N ILE A 31 11.79 3.58 14.96
CA ILE A 31 10.71 4.27 14.22
C ILE A 31 9.38 3.52 14.37
N VAL A 32 9.36 2.21 14.11
CA VAL A 32 8.16 1.38 14.27
C VAL A 32 7.61 1.49 15.69
N SER A 33 8.46 1.34 16.71
CA SER A 33 8.04 1.44 18.12
C SER A 33 7.47 2.82 18.45
N GLY A 34 8.09 3.89 17.92
CA GLY A 34 7.62 5.26 18.10
C GLY A 34 6.24 5.49 17.48
N LEU A 35 6.03 5.02 16.25
CA LEU A 35 4.77 5.16 15.52
C LEU A 35 3.62 4.37 16.18
N VAL A 36 3.88 3.14 16.63
CA VAL A 36 2.90 2.34 17.38
C VAL A 36 2.53 3.03 18.69
N LYS A 37 3.49 3.59 19.43
CA LYS A 37 3.22 4.35 20.67
C LYS A 37 2.45 5.65 20.43
N ALA A 38 2.67 6.27 19.26
CA ALA A 38 1.96 7.47 18.85
C ALA A 38 0.50 7.19 18.42
N GLY A 39 0.13 5.91 18.27
CA GLY A 39 -1.23 5.52 17.88
C GLY A 39 -1.50 5.70 16.38
N ILE A 40 -0.48 5.56 15.52
CA ILE A 40 -0.67 5.57 14.06
C ILE A 40 -1.48 4.34 13.66
N ASP A 41 -2.50 4.54 12.81
CA ASP A 41 -3.42 3.47 12.41
C ASP A 41 -2.80 2.46 11.44
N CYS A 42 -1.91 2.91 10.56
CA CYS A 42 -1.26 2.07 9.57
C CYS A 42 0.20 2.49 9.35
N ILE A 43 1.13 1.55 9.35
CA ILE A 43 2.57 1.79 9.15
C ILE A 43 3.05 1.02 7.93
N GLU A 44 3.55 1.73 6.92
CA GLU A 44 4.21 1.14 5.76
C GLU A 44 5.70 0.96 6.05
N ILE A 45 6.10 -0.28 6.34
CA ILE A 45 7.46 -0.56 6.83
C ILE A 45 8.52 -0.69 5.73
N GLY A 46 8.14 -0.58 4.47
CA GLY A 46 9.07 -0.67 3.33
C GLY A 46 8.44 -1.27 2.09
N PHE A 47 9.26 -2.01 1.35
CA PHE A 47 8.90 -2.56 0.04
C PHE A 47 8.95 -4.08 0.04
N PHE A 48 8.05 -4.71 -0.73
CA PHE A 48 8.30 -6.02 -1.29
C PHE A 48 8.97 -5.87 -2.66
N GLN A 49 10.11 -6.54 -2.81
CA GLN A 49 10.84 -6.62 -4.07
C GLN A 49 11.52 -7.99 -4.16
N ASP A 50 11.62 -8.53 -5.38
CA ASP A 50 12.27 -9.84 -5.61
C ASP A 50 13.79 -9.77 -5.39
N GLU A 51 14.35 -8.55 -5.39
CA GLU A 51 15.78 -8.27 -5.19
C GLU A 51 16.01 -7.09 -4.25
N GLY A 52 17.22 -6.99 -3.71
CA GLY A 52 17.67 -5.82 -2.96
C GLY A 52 17.44 -5.89 -1.46
N ALA A 53 16.89 -6.97 -0.92
CA ALA A 53 16.79 -7.20 0.52
C ALA A 53 18.20 -7.30 1.17
N GLY A 54 18.29 -7.00 2.46
CA GLY A 54 19.54 -7.06 3.19
C GLY A 54 19.46 -6.45 4.58
N ASP A 55 20.56 -6.54 5.32
CA ASP A 55 20.66 -6.03 6.69
C ASP A 55 20.48 -4.50 6.74
N GLY A 56 19.61 -4.05 7.62
CA GLY A 56 19.29 -2.64 7.79
C GLY A 56 18.48 -2.00 6.66
N LYS A 57 18.05 -2.79 5.67
CA LYS A 57 17.20 -2.31 4.55
C LYS A 57 15.71 -2.51 4.84
N THR A 58 14.91 -1.62 4.27
CA THR A 58 13.44 -1.69 4.26
C THR A 58 12.92 -2.33 2.97
N VAL A 59 13.64 -3.33 2.46
CA VAL A 59 13.25 -4.18 1.33
C VAL A 59 13.17 -5.61 1.83
N TYR A 60 12.07 -6.28 1.53
CA TYR A 60 11.75 -7.62 2.01
C TYR A 60 11.39 -8.51 0.83
N LEU A 61 11.78 -9.79 0.88
CA LEU A 61 11.47 -10.78 -0.14
C LEU A 61 10.07 -11.39 0.06
N ASN A 62 9.61 -11.46 1.31
CA ASN A 62 8.33 -12.05 1.71
C ASN A 62 7.89 -11.57 3.09
N SER A 63 6.76 -12.07 3.57
CA SER A 63 6.20 -11.68 4.86
C SER A 63 7.05 -12.13 6.06
N GLU A 64 7.73 -13.26 5.98
CA GLU A 64 8.60 -13.73 7.06
C GLU A 64 9.84 -12.83 7.21
N ASP A 65 10.40 -12.34 6.10
CA ASP A 65 11.52 -11.39 6.15
C ASP A 65 11.10 -10.04 6.77
N ALA A 66 9.89 -9.56 6.48
CA ALA A 66 9.32 -8.34 7.06
C ALA A 66 9.03 -8.47 8.57
N LYS A 67 8.67 -9.67 9.03
CA LYS A 67 8.25 -9.99 10.40
C LYS A 67 9.24 -9.56 11.47
N ARG A 68 10.54 -9.56 11.19
CA ARG A 68 11.59 -9.16 12.12
C ARG A 68 11.45 -7.73 12.67
N PHE A 69 10.66 -6.89 12.00
CA PHE A 69 10.39 -5.50 12.40
C PHE A 69 8.98 -5.28 12.95
N ILE A 70 8.13 -6.31 12.89
CA ILE A 70 6.76 -6.23 13.41
C ILE A 70 6.77 -6.55 14.92
N PRO A 71 6.25 -5.66 15.77
CA PRO A 71 6.16 -5.92 17.20
C PRO A 71 5.10 -7.00 17.48
N LYS A 72 5.31 -7.78 18.55
CA LYS A 72 4.31 -8.77 19.00
C LYS A 72 2.97 -8.13 19.32
N GLU A 73 3.00 -6.96 19.95
CA GLU A 73 1.81 -6.17 20.28
C GLU A 73 1.69 -5.01 19.30
N LYS A 74 0.80 -5.17 18.32
CA LYS A 74 0.53 -4.17 17.28
C LYS A 74 -0.34 -3.01 17.77
N ASN A 75 -1.01 -3.12 18.93
CA ASN A 75 -1.91 -2.13 19.53
C ASN A 75 -2.98 -1.60 18.57
N GLY A 76 -3.50 -2.47 17.70
CA GLY A 76 -4.51 -2.10 16.70
C GLY A 76 -3.95 -1.46 15.42
N CYS A 77 -2.64 -1.21 15.36
CA CYS A 77 -1.98 -0.72 14.16
C CYS A 77 -1.91 -1.79 13.06
N LEU A 78 -2.21 -1.42 11.82
CA LEU A 78 -2.00 -2.25 10.64
C LEU A 78 -0.57 -2.06 10.12
N PHE A 79 0.09 -3.16 9.77
CA PHE A 79 1.38 -3.13 9.12
C PHE A 79 1.25 -3.47 7.65
N THR A 80 1.86 -2.67 6.79
CA THR A 80 1.80 -2.85 5.33
C THR A 80 3.17 -2.66 4.70
N VAL A 81 3.29 -3.11 3.46
CA VAL A 81 4.42 -2.90 2.56
C VAL A 81 3.91 -2.48 1.19
N LEU A 82 4.72 -1.74 0.44
CA LEU A 82 4.45 -1.44 -0.97
C LEU A 82 5.01 -2.56 -1.85
N ALA A 83 4.19 -3.14 -2.69
CA ALA A 83 4.58 -4.07 -3.75
C ALA A 83 4.40 -3.38 -5.10
N ASP A 84 5.52 -3.14 -5.80
CA ASP A 84 5.50 -2.61 -7.16
C ASP A 84 5.29 -3.77 -8.13
N CYS A 85 4.22 -3.73 -8.90
CA CYS A 85 3.82 -4.75 -9.87
C CYS A 85 4.96 -5.18 -10.82
N SER A 86 5.90 -4.27 -11.14
CA SER A 86 7.04 -4.53 -12.02
C SER A 86 8.24 -5.17 -11.31
N ARG A 87 8.30 -5.08 -9.97
CA ARG A 87 9.49 -5.45 -9.16
C ARG A 87 9.26 -6.57 -8.16
N TYR A 88 8.01 -6.99 -8.00
CA TYR A 88 7.64 -8.03 -7.07
C TYR A 88 6.69 -9.04 -7.70
N SER A 89 7.02 -10.30 -7.54
CA SER A 89 6.13 -11.39 -7.91
C SER A 89 5.27 -11.81 -6.73
N VAL A 90 3.94 -11.62 -6.82
CA VAL A 90 2.99 -12.04 -5.77
C VAL A 90 2.99 -13.55 -5.52
N SER A 91 3.64 -14.35 -6.38
CA SER A 91 3.86 -15.78 -6.09
C SER A 91 4.75 -15.98 -4.87
N ASN A 92 5.67 -15.05 -4.58
CA ASN A 92 6.58 -15.08 -3.44
C ASN A 92 5.92 -14.65 -2.12
N LEU A 93 4.69 -14.13 -2.17
CA LEU A 93 3.92 -13.77 -0.99
C LEU A 93 3.38 -15.02 -0.31
N ASP A 94 3.68 -15.23 0.97
CA ASP A 94 3.12 -16.30 1.78
C ASP A 94 1.65 -16.03 2.14
N LYS A 95 0.94 -17.02 2.66
CA LYS A 95 -0.39 -16.79 3.25
C LYS A 95 -0.27 -15.94 4.52
N CYS A 96 -1.21 -15.03 4.69
CA CYS A 96 -1.29 -14.23 5.91
C CYS A 96 -1.59 -15.11 7.12
N ASP A 97 -0.68 -15.14 8.09
CA ASP A 97 -0.81 -15.89 9.33
C ASP A 97 -1.11 -14.97 10.54
N GLY A 98 -1.22 -13.66 10.30
CA GLY A 98 -1.45 -12.65 11.32
C GLY A 98 -0.20 -12.27 12.17
N THR A 99 0.94 -12.94 11.95
CA THR A 99 2.16 -12.72 12.76
C THR A 99 3.12 -11.69 12.15
N SER A 100 2.92 -11.32 10.89
CA SER A 100 3.71 -10.35 10.15
C SER A 100 2.84 -9.16 9.71
N ILE A 101 3.00 -8.70 8.46
CA ILE A 101 2.18 -7.64 7.88
C ILE A 101 0.71 -8.05 7.76
N ASP A 102 -0.17 -7.08 7.78
CA ASP A 102 -1.63 -7.27 7.69
C ASP A 102 -2.16 -6.92 6.30
N ALA A 103 -1.36 -6.17 5.53
CA ALA A 103 -1.78 -5.60 4.26
C ALA A 103 -0.62 -5.51 3.27
N VAL A 104 -0.98 -5.49 1.98
CA VAL A 104 -0.06 -5.18 0.87
C VAL A 104 -0.68 -4.04 0.06
N ARG A 105 0.14 -3.05 -0.29
CA ARG A 105 -0.22 -1.93 -1.17
C ARG A 105 0.36 -2.21 -2.56
N GLU A 106 -0.50 -2.68 -3.46
CA GLU A 106 -0.13 -2.98 -4.85
C GLU A 106 -0.03 -1.70 -5.65
N CYS A 107 1.18 -1.39 -6.13
CA CYS A 107 1.54 -0.18 -6.84
C CYS A 107 1.82 -0.51 -8.31
N PHE A 108 1.30 0.29 -9.24
CA PHE A 108 1.42 0.02 -10.68
C PHE A 108 1.17 1.26 -11.53
N PHE A 109 1.82 1.32 -12.67
CA PHE A 109 1.49 2.28 -13.71
C PHE A 109 0.30 1.80 -14.56
N LYS A 110 -0.40 2.73 -15.21
CA LYS A 110 -1.59 2.49 -16.04
C LYS A 110 -1.42 1.32 -17.03
N GLY A 111 -0.25 1.18 -17.65
CA GLY A 111 0.04 0.10 -18.60
C GLY A 111 0.09 -1.30 -17.98
N GLU A 112 0.20 -1.40 -16.64
CA GLU A 112 0.26 -2.65 -15.90
C GLU A 112 -1.07 -2.99 -15.20
N ARG A 113 -2.11 -2.20 -15.44
CA ARG A 113 -3.42 -2.28 -14.76
C ARG A 113 -3.96 -3.72 -14.67
N SER A 114 -4.02 -4.43 -15.79
CA SER A 114 -4.58 -5.79 -15.82
C SER A 114 -3.80 -6.77 -14.94
N ARG A 115 -2.46 -6.69 -14.96
CA ARG A 115 -1.60 -7.48 -14.08
C ARG A 115 -1.81 -7.13 -12.62
N ALA A 116 -1.90 -5.84 -12.30
CA ALA A 116 -2.12 -5.38 -10.94
C ALA A 116 -3.47 -5.83 -10.38
N VAL A 117 -4.53 -5.83 -11.18
CA VAL A 117 -5.84 -6.37 -10.79
C VAL A 117 -5.75 -7.86 -10.43
N GLU A 118 -5.04 -8.66 -11.21
CA GLU A 118 -4.81 -10.08 -10.89
C GLU A 118 -3.94 -10.24 -9.62
N ASN A 119 -2.90 -9.43 -9.45
CA ASN A 119 -2.10 -9.42 -8.22
C ASN A 119 -2.96 -9.09 -6.99
N CYS A 120 -3.87 -8.11 -7.09
CA CYS A 120 -4.79 -7.76 -6.01
C CYS A 120 -5.69 -8.94 -5.60
N LYS A 121 -6.16 -9.74 -6.55
CA LYS A 121 -6.92 -10.97 -6.25
C LYS A 121 -6.06 -11.96 -5.45
N VAL A 122 -4.83 -12.21 -5.92
CA VAL A 122 -3.89 -13.12 -5.23
C VAL A 122 -3.58 -12.62 -3.81
N ILE A 123 -3.35 -11.30 -3.61
CA ILE A 123 -3.11 -10.71 -2.30
C ILE A 123 -4.29 -10.99 -1.36
N LYS A 124 -5.51 -10.78 -1.83
CA LYS A 124 -6.72 -11.08 -1.04
C LYS A 124 -6.89 -12.57 -0.76
N ASP A 125 -6.68 -13.43 -1.74
CA ASP A 125 -6.80 -14.88 -1.59
C ASP A 125 -5.79 -15.45 -0.60
N LYS A 126 -4.64 -14.76 -0.44
CA LYS A 126 -3.64 -15.07 0.59
C LYS A 126 -4.00 -14.51 1.97
N GLY A 127 -5.12 -13.79 2.11
CA GLY A 127 -5.67 -13.31 3.40
C GLY A 127 -5.23 -11.91 3.82
N TYR A 128 -4.53 -11.18 2.96
CA TYR A 128 -4.11 -9.78 3.25
C TYR A 128 -5.19 -8.77 2.89
N LYS A 129 -5.22 -7.65 3.61
CA LYS A 129 -5.90 -6.46 3.13
C LYS A 129 -5.16 -5.93 1.90
N CYS A 130 -5.88 -5.77 0.80
CA CYS A 130 -5.31 -5.23 -0.42
C CYS A 130 -5.58 -3.73 -0.52
N PHE A 131 -4.53 -2.92 -0.63
CA PHE A 131 -4.59 -1.52 -0.99
C PHE A 131 -4.19 -1.37 -2.44
N VAL A 132 -4.86 -0.52 -3.19
CA VAL A 132 -4.64 -0.31 -4.62
C VAL A 132 -4.05 1.08 -4.83
N GLN A 133 -2.88 1.14 -5.47
CA GLN A 133 -2.07 2.35 -5.64
C GLN A 133 -1.81 2.63 -7.13
N PRO A 134 -2.79 3.16 -7.88
CA PRO A 134 -2.56 3.54 -9.28
C PRO A 134 -1.63 4.75 -9.34
N VAL A 135 -0.41 4.54 -9.84
CA VAL A 135 0.58 5.60 -10.07
C VAL A 135 0.08 6.51 -11.20
N ASP A 136 0.32 7.82 -11.06
CA ASP A 136 -0.06 8.82 -12.05
C ASP A 136 -1.57 8.79 -12.39
N ILE A 137 -2.41 8.83 -11.37
CA ILE A 137 -3.87 8.81 -11.55
C ILE A 137 -4.37 10.01 -12.39
N LEU A 138 -3.63 11.13 -12.42
CA LEU A 138 -3.93 12.28 -13.29
C LEU A 138 -3.84 11.92 -14.78
N GLY A 139 -3.02 10.95 -15.14
CA GLY A 139 -2.88 10.47 -16.52
C GLY A 139 -4.05 9.61 -17.03
N TYR A 140 -5.06 9.35 -16.17
CA TYR A 140 -6.29 8.66 -16.59
C TYR A 140 -7.32 9.65 -17.12
N SER A 141 -7.89 9.37 -18.29
CA SER A 141 -9.16 10.00 -18.68
C SER A 141 -10.30 9.52 -17.80
N ASP A 142 -11.41 10.24 -17.76
CA ASP A 142 -12.59 9.84 -16.96
C ASP A 142 -13.09 8.44 -17.32
N ALA A 143 -13.15 8.13 -18.62
CA ALA A 143 -13.58 6.82 -19.11
C ALA A 143 -12.63 5.70 -18.65
N GLU A 144 -11.31 5.91 -18.75
CA GLU A 144 -10.31 4.93 -18.30
C GLU A 144 -10.36 4.72 -16.78
N LEU A 145 -10.60 5.78 -16.01
CA LEU A 145 -10.75 5.68 -14.56
C LEU A 145 -12.01 4.90 -14.18
N ILE A 146 -13.14 5.17 -14.85
CA ILE A 146 -14.39 4.43 -14.64
C ILE A 146 -14.22 2.95 -14.98
N ASP A 147 -13.62 2.63 -16.13
CA ASP A 147 -13.33 1.25 -16.52
C ASP A 147 -12.45 0.53 -15.49
N PHE A 148 -11.42 1.23 -14.99
CA PHE A 148 -10.56 0.70 -13.92
C PHE A 148 -11.34 0.43 -12.63
N LEU A 149 -12.22 1.35 -12.23
CA LEU A 149 -13.05 1.16 -11.03
C LEU A 149 -14.00 -0.03 -11.16
N GLN A 150 -14.54 -0.29 -12.36
CA GLN A 150 -15.37 -1.48 -12.61
C GLN A 150 -14.56 -2.77 -12.43
N GLU A 151 -13.33 -2.83 -12.94
CA GLU A 151 -12.45 -3.99 -12.76
C GLU A 151 -12.10 -4.21 -11.28
N ILE A 152 -11.72 -3.13 -10.58
CA ILE A 152 -11.26 -3.21 -9.19
C ILE A 152 -12.41 -3.48 -8.21
N ASN A 153 -13.63 -3.09 -8.52
CA ASN A 153 -14.82 -3.43 -7.74
C ASN A 153 -15.02 -4.95 -7.63
N ASN A 154 -14.66 -5.72 -8.66
CA ASN A 154 -14.73 -7.18 -8.63
C ASN A 154 -13.67 -7.81 -7.71
N VAL A 155 -12.62 -7.05 -7.38
CA VAL A 155 -11.61 -7.47 -6.41
C VAL A 155 -12.06 -7.18 -4.98
N GLU A 156 -12.92 -6.15 -4.78
CA GLU A 156 -13.33 -5.67 -3.45
C GLU A 156 -12.13 -5.34 -2.56
N PRO A 157 -11.24 -4.42 -2.94
CA PRO A 157 -10.06 -4.10 -2.16
C PRO A 157 -10.43 -3.43 -0.83
N TYR A 158 -9.48 -3.40 0.10
CA TYR A 158 -9.65 -2.69 1.37
C TYR A 158 -9.65 -1.18 1.19
N CYS A 159 -8.77 -0.67 0.30
CA CYS A 159 -8.62 0.76 0.06
C CYS A 159 -8.11 1.00 -1.37
N LEU A 160 -8.63 2.05 -2.02
CA LEU A 160 -8.08 2.64 -3.23
C LEU A 160 -7.52 4.01 -2.89
N SER A 161 -6.28 4.29 -3.25
CA SER A 161 -5.65 5.59 -3.02
C SER A 161 -5.68 6.48 -4.26
N ILE A 162 -5.96 7.76 -4.06
CA ILE A 162 -5.70 8.81 -5.03
C ILE A 162 -4.22 9.19 -4.86
N VAL A 163 -3.40 8.88 -5.86
CA VAL A 163 -1.94 9.06 -5.75
C VAL A 163 -1.50 10.26 -6.57
N ASP A 164 -1.11 11.34 -5.88
CA ASP A 164 -0.44 12.48 -6.52
C ASP A 164 1.06 12.17 -6.67
N THR A 165 1.39 11.37 -7.65
CA THR A 165 2.73 10.81 -7.86
C THR A 165 3.82 11.87 -8.05
N PHE A 166 3.47 12.98 -8.70
CA PHE A 166 4.43 14.01 -9.08
C PHE A 166 4.28 15.32 -8.30
N GLY A 167 3.37 15.38 -7.33
CA GLY A 167 3.07 16.61 -6.60
C GLY A 167 2.49 17.70 -7.52
N SER A 168 1.72 17.29 -8.53
CA SER A 168 1.18 18.17 -9.58
C SER A 168 -0.35 18.28 -9.57
N MET A 169 -1.01 17.64 -8.61
CA MET A 169 -2.47 17.65 -8.47
C MET A 169 -2.93 18.95 -7.81
N TYR A 170 -3.82 19.67 -8.48
CA TYR A 170 -4.51 20.81 -7.91
C TYR A 170 -5.87 20.42 -7.34
N GLN A 171 -6.49 21.34 -6.61
CA GLN A 171 -7.77 21.11 -5.95
C GLN A 171 -8.86 20.61 -6.90
N ASP A 172 -8.94 21.19 -8.11
CA ASP A 172 -9.95 20.82 -9.11
C ASP A 172 -9.72 19.39 -9.64
N ASP A 173 -8.46 18.99 -9.81
CA ASP A 173 -8.10 17.63 -10.20
C ASP A 173 -8.50 16.61 -9.13
N LEU A 174 -8.16 16.90 -7.87
CA LEU A 174 -8.54 16.05 -6.74
C LEU A 174 -10.06 15.93 -6.63
N HIS A 175 -10.78 17.05 -6.77
CA HIS A 175 -12.24 17.07 -6.71
C HIS A 175 -12.85 16.20 -7.83
N ARG A 176 -12.39 16.38 -9.07
CA ARG A 176 -12.83 15.58 -10.23
C ARG A 176 -12.60 14.08 -10.00
N ILE A 177 -11.40 13.69 -9.62
CA ILE A 177 -11.03 12.28 -9.42
C ILE A 177 -11.84 11.70 -8.25
N PHE A 178 -11.95 12.44 -7.14
CA PHE A 178 -12.70 12.00 -5.97
C PHE A 178 -14.18 11.78 -6.30
N GLU A 179 -14.81 12.68 -7.07
CA GLU A 179 -16.23 12.52 -7.49
C GLU A 179 -16.42 11.28 -8.37
N ILE A 180 -15.51 11.02 -9.33
CA ILE A 180 -15.57 9.81 -10.15
C ILE A 180 -15.46 8.55 -9.27
N ILE A 181 -14.49 8.53 -8.35
CA ILE A 181 -14.30 7.40 -7.44
C ILE A 181 -15.51 7.23 -6.53
N ASN A 182 -16.01 8.29 -5.92
CA ASN A 182 -17.13 8.26 -4.99
C ASN A 182 -18.43 7.72 -5.62
N HIS A 183 -18.63 7.96 -6.92
CA HIS A 183 -19.82 7.49 -7.64
C HIS A 183 -19.67 6.06 -8.20
N ASN A 184 -18.47 5.58 -8.41
CA ASN A 184 -18.23 4.32 -9.14
C ASN A 184 -17.57 3.24 -8.30
N LEU A 185 -16.96 3.57 -7.15
CA LEU A 185 -16.31 2.60 -6.27
C LEU A 185 -17.34 1.95 -5.33
N ILE A 186 -17.18 0.64 -5.06
CA ILE A 186 -18.05 -0.06 -4.11
C ILE A 186 -17.95 0.57 -2.71
N PRO A 187 -19.07 0.63 -1.95
CA PRO A 187 -19.10 1.30 -0.64
C PRO A 187 -18.22 0.65 0.44
N THR A 188 -17.82 -0.60 0.26
CA THR A 188 -16.97 -1.35 1.20
C THR A 188 -15.49 -0.99 1.06
N CYS A 189 -15.09 -0.41 -0.07
CA CYS A 189 -13.73 0.04 -0.31
C CYS A 189 -13.52 1.45 0.27
N LYS A 190 -12.46 1.62 1.06
CA LYS A 190 -12.05 2.94 1.56
C LYS A 190 -11.37 3.74 0.45
N VAL A 191 -11.41 5.07 0.56
CA VAL A 191 -10.63 5.96 -0.28
C VAL A 191 -9.52 6.57 0.56
N GLY A 192 -8.28 6.52 0.06
CA GLY A 192 -7.11 7.15 0.65
C GLY A 192 -6.56 8.28 -0.21
N PHE A 193 -5.77 9.17 0.39
CA PHE A 193 -5.03 10.22 -0.30
C PHE A 193 -3.64 10.38 0.34
#